data_56ba856e7bca30ad2528102a2c12d521
#
_entry.id   56ba856e7bca30ad2528102a2c12d521
#
_cell.length_a   1.000
_cell.length_b   1.000
_cell.length_c   1.000
_cell.angle_alpha   90.00
_cell.angle_beta   90.00
_cell.angle_gamma   90.00
#
_symmetry.space_group_name_H-M   'P 1'
#
loop_
_entity.id
_entity.type
_entity.pdbx_description
1 polymer ?
#
loop_
_entity_poly.entity_id
_entity_poly.type
_entity_poly.pdbx_seq_one_letter_code
_entity_poly.pdbx_strand_id
1 'polypeptide(L)'
;MNQKVILILADGFRPDALTTCGHPYGQRLLELGSYSLETETVYPSVTLPCHMSLFHSVSPDRHGILTNTYVPQVRPVNGLCEQLAAAGKTCAFFYNWEELRDLSRPSSLAYSYFAAGHVYSYEKANEMVTQNALEFIESEKPDFAFVYLGLTDSAGHEFGWMGDEYRKACRQSLDEVQRLTERFMKEYTIIFTADHGGHGRSHGSLDKEDMLIPLVCIGSCFQPGAVLEQPGICDIAPTVTQLLGAVAAREWEGKSLLC
;
A
#
# COMPACT_ATOMS: atom_id res chain seq x y z
N MET A 1 -17.68 -2.13 17.17
CA MET A 1 -16.65 -3.19 16.96
C MET A 1 -15.34 -2.44 16.71
N ASN A 2 -14.26 -2.78 17.39
CA ASN A 2 -12.95 -2.22 17.03
C ASN A 2 -12.56 -2.80 15.68
N GLN A 3 -12.62 -1.97 14.63
CA GLN A 3 -12.14 -2.36 13.31
C GLN A 3 -10.62 -2.48 13.34
N LYS A 4 -10.09 -3.38 12.54
CA LYS A 4 -8.66 -3.58 12.31
C LYS A 4 -8.41 -3.45 10.82
N VAL A 5 -7.21 -3.04 10.42
CA VAL A 5 -6.90 -2.76 9.01
C VAL A 5 -5.62 -3.45 8.59
N ILE A 6 -5.64 -4.09 7.43
CA ILE A 6 -4.46 -4.54 6.71
C ILE A 6 -4.37 -3.74 5.41
N LEU A 7 -3.28 -2.99 5.25
CA LEU A 7 -2.91 -2.31 4.02
C LEU A 7 -1.90 -3.18 3.27
N ILE A 8 -2.29 -3.69 2.11
CA ILE A 8 -1.43 -4.47 1.21
C ILE A 8 -1.08 -3.59 0.03
N LEU A 9 0.20 -3.40 -0.24
CA LEU A 9 0.70 -2.58 -1.33
C LEU A 9 1.62 -3.41 -2.23
N ALA A 10 1.28 -3.48 -3.52
CA ALA A 10 2.14 -4.04 -4.55
C ALA A 10 2.80 -2.90 -5.34
N ASP A 11 4.12 -2.76 -5.19
CA ASP A 11 4.90 -1.68 -5.81
C ASP A 11 4.81 -1.70 -7.33
N GLY A 12 4.58 -0.55 -7.94
CA GLY A 12 4.52 -0.41 -9.39
C GLY A 12 3.38 -1.19 -10.07
N PHE A 13 2.33 -1.58 -9.31
CA PHE A 13 1.22 -2.38 -9.85
C PHE A 13 0.20 -1.51 -10.58
N ARG A 14 0.15 -1.62 -11.90
CA ARG A 14 -0.79 -0.86 -12.74
C ARG A 14 -2.24 -1.33 -12.57
N PRO A 15 -3.23 -0.40 -12.59
CA PRO A 15 -4.64 -0.76 -12.42
C PRO A 15 -5.17 -1.69 -13.52
N ASP A 16 -4.72 -1.53 -14.77
CA ASP A 16 -5.11 -2.40 -15.87
C ASP A 16 -4.55 -3.83 -15.75
N ALA A 17 -3.47 -4.04 -15.01
CA ALA A 17 -2.93 -5.37 -14.71
C ALA A 17 -3.87 -6.23 -13.86
N LEU A 18 -4.72 -5.63 -13.00
CA LEU A 18 -5.71 -6.38 -12.22
C LEU A 18 -6.59 -7.30 -13.07
N THR A 19 -6.99 -6.82 -14.24
CA THR A 19 -7.91 -7.56 -15.12
C THR A 19 -7.21 -8.20 -16.30
N THR A 20 -5.98 -7.80 -16.64
CA THR A 20 -5.29 -8.23 -17.86
C THR A 20 -4.06 -9.11 -17.63
N CYS A 21 -3.59 -9.28 -16.39
CA CYS A 21 -2.47 -10.18 -16.10
C CYS A 21 -2.83 -11.67 -16.20
N GLY A 22 -4.12 -12.01 -16.23
CA GLY A 22 -4.62 -13.39 -16.35
C GLY A 22 -4.79 -14.13 -15.01
N HIS A 23 -4.77 -13.42 -13.88
CA HIS A 23 -5.09 -13.98 -12.57
C HIS A 23 -6.57 -13.72 -12.21
N PRO A 24 -7.36 -14.74 -11.86
CA PRO A 24 -8.80 -14.54 -11.60
C PRO A 24 -9.08 -13.71 -10.36
N TYR A 25 -8.15 -13.66 -9.43
CA TYR A 25 -8.33 -12.92 -8.18
C TYR A 25 -8.35 -11.39 -8.37
N GLY A 26 -7.73 -10.86 -9.42
CA GLY A 26 -7.82 -9.44 -9.73
C GLY A 26 -9.27 -8.98 -9.95
N GLN A 27 -10.04 -9.71 -10.75
CA GLN A 27 -11.47 -9.43 -10.92
C GLN A 27 -12.25 -9.68 -9.62
N ARG A 28 -11.89 -10.72 -8.88
CA ARG A 28 -12.53 -11.02 -7.60
C ARG A 28 -12.36 -9.92 -6.56
N LEU A 29 -11.21 -9.27 -6.49
CA LEU A 29 -10.99 -8.11 -5.61
C LEU A 29 -11.98 -7.00 -5.87
N LEU A 30 -12.25 -6.66 -7.14
CA LEU A 30 -13.21 -5.63 -7.53
C LEU A 30 -14.64 -5.97 -7.11
N GLU A 31 -15.00 -7.25 -7.11
CA GLU A 31 -16.31 -7.72 -6.66
C GLU A 31 -16.47 -7.72 -5.13
N LEU A 32 -15.37 -7.93 -4.39
CA LEU A 32 -15.38 -8.04 -2.93
C LEU A 32 -15.44 -6.70 -2.22
N GLY A 33 -14.92 -5.63 -2.80
CA GLY A 33 -14.80 -4.33 -2.16
C GLY A 33 -15.33 -3.16 -2.97
N SER A 34 -15.32 -1.99 -2.37
CA SER A 34 -15.39 -0.73 -3.14
C SER A 34 -14.02 -0.49 -3.78
N TYR A 35 -13.98 0.02 -5.00
CA TYR A 35 -12.73 0.12 -5.74
C TYR A 35 -12.63 1.37 -6.62
N SER A 36 -11.40 1.72 -6.98
CA SER A 36 -11.08 2.64 -8.09
C SER A 36 -9.92 2.07 -8.90
N LEU A 37 -10.00 2.19 -10.21
CA LEU A 37 -8.89 1.94 -11.14
C LEU A 37 -8.27 3.26 -11.66
N GLU A 38 -8.74 4.37 -11.13
CA GLU A 38 -8.31 5.73 -11.47
C GLU A 38 -7.90 6.51 -10.20
N THR A 39 -7.40 5.81 -9.19
CA THR A 39 -6.82 6.47 -8.01
C THR A 39 -5.54 7.17 -8.43
N GLU A 40 -5.41 8.45 -8.09
CA GLU A 40 -4.20 9.20 -8.41
C GLU A 40 -3.15 9.08 -7.30
N THR A 41 -1.92 8.75 -7.70
CA THR A 41 -0.75 8.92 -6.83
C THR A 41 -0.23 10.36 -6.90
N VAL A 42 0.92 10.63 -6.25
CA VAL A 42 1.53 11.96 -6.23
C VAL A 42 2.68 12.06 -7.24
N TYR A 43 3.02 13.29 -7.62
CA TYR A 43 4.20 13.57 -8.43
C TYR A 43 5.34 14.11 -7.53
N PRO A 44 6.58 13.61 -7.69
CA PRO A 44 6.98 12.55 -8.62
C PRO A 44 6.42 11.19 -8.21
N SER A 45 5.97 10.40 -9.22
CA SER A 45 5.44 9.03 -9.06
C SER A 45 6.60 8.04 -8.83
N VAL A 46 7.29 8.22 -7.72
CA VAL A 46 8.47 7.48 -7.28
C VAL A 46 8.18 6.83 -5.94
N THR A 47 8.71 5.66 -5.69
CA THR A 47 8.34 4.80 -4.56
C THR A 47 8.33 5.51 -3.20
N LEU A 48 9.46 6.07 -2.75
CA LEU A 48 9.52 6.68 -1.42
C LEU A 48 8.66 7.95 -1.30
N PRO A 49 8.65 8.92 -2.26
CA PRO A 49 7.71 10.04 -2.28
C PRO A 49 6.25 9.60 -2.16
N CYS A 50 5.82 8.60 -2.94
CA CYS A 50 4.44 8.08 -2.91
C CYS A 50 4.09 7.45 -1.57
N HIS A 51 4.98 6.62 -1.01
CA HIS A 51 4.80 6.05 0.33
C HIS A 51 4.75 7.10 1.43
N MET A 52 5.63 8.11 1.35
CA MET A 52 5.59 9.23 2.30
C MET A 52 4.27 9.98 2.23
N SER A 53 3.76 10.23 1.02
CA SER A 53 2.44 10.85 0.83
C SER A 53 1.30 9.97 1.34
N LEU A 54 1.34 8.67 1.08
CA LEU A 54 0.37 7.71 1.61
C LEU A 54 0.33 7.74 3.14
N PHE A 55 1.49 7.65 3.79
CA PHE A 55 1.56 7.54 5.25
C PHE A 55 1.39 8.87 5.98
N HIS A 56 1.77 10.00 5.36
CA HIS A 56 1.67 11.32 5.98
C HIS A 56 0.52 12.16 5.44
N SER A 57 -0.22 11.66 4.43
CA SER A 57 -1.38 12.32 3.82
C SER A 57 -1.10 13.77 3.40
N VAL A 58 0.08 14.03 2.86
CA VAL A 58 0.49 15.34 2.33
C VAL A 58 1.28 15.16 1.03
N SER A 59 1.31 16.22 0.23
CA SER A 59 2.06 16.24 -1.04
C SER A 59 3.58 16.14 -0.85
N PRO A 60 4.34 15.70 -1.87
CA PRO A 60 5.80 15.66 -1.84
C PRO A 60 6.44 17.03 -1.54
N ASP A 61 5.86 18.11 -2.02
CA ASP A 61 6.31 19.47 -1.71
C ASP A 61 6.22 19.80 -0.21
N ARG A 62 5.25 19.18 0.48
CA ARG A 62 5.04 19.42 1.92
C ARG A 62 5.98 18.58 2.78
N HIS A 63 6.19 17.29 2.48
CA HIS A 63 7.12 16.43 3.25
C HIS A 63 8.57 16.55 2.78
N GLY A 64 8.85 17.06 1.57
CA GLY A 64 10.17 17.36 1.05
C GLY A 64 10.97 16.16 0.54
N ILE A 65 10.37 14.96 0.42
CA ILE A 65 11.02 13.76 -0.10
C ILE A 65 10.58 13.58 -1.56
N LEU A 66 11.53 13.73 -2.49
CA LEU A 66 11.26 13.78 -3.92
C LEU A 66 11.95 12.64 -4.71
N THR A 67 12.73 11.82 -4.03
CA THR A 67 13.47 10.69 -4.59
C THR A 67 13.44 9.53 -3.62
N ASN A 68 14.01 8.38 -4.00
CA ASN A 68 14.20 7.23 -3.11
C ASN A 68 15.29 7.42 -2.04
N THR A 69 15.77 8.64 -1.86
CA THR A 69 16.69 9.00 -0.78
C THR A 69 15.94 9.76 0.30
N TYR A 70 15.87 9.18 1.50
CA TYR A 70 15.24 9.83 2.64
C TYR A 70 16.01 11.10 3.05
N VAL A 71 15.28 12.17 3.29
CA VAL A 71 15.76 13.40 3.93
C VAL A 71 14.83 13.76 5.10
N PRO A 72 15.35 14.22 6.25
CA PRO A 72 14.50 14.63 7.35
C PRO A 72 13.55 15.77 6.94
N GLN A 73 12.30 15.66 7.32
CA GLN A 73 11.31 16.72 7.07
C GLN A 73 11.67 17.98 7.85
N VAL A 74 11.78 19.11 7.15
CA VAL A 74 12.05 20.43 7.78
C VAL A 74 10.90 20.87 8.69
N ARG A 75 9.68 20.55 8.30
CA ARG A 75 8.45 20.74 9.10
C ARG A 75 7.78 19.38 9.28
N PRO A 76 8.14 18.62 10.31
CA PRO A 76 7.64 17.29 10.50
C PRO A 76 6.12 17.23 10.56
N VAL A 77 5.52 16.34 9.79
CA VAL A 77 4.11 15.94 9.88
C VAL A 77 4.07 14.58 10.54
N ASN A 78 3.17 14.36 11.47
CA ASN A 78 2.95 13.01 12.00
C ASN A 78 2.32 12.13 10.92
N GLY A 79 2.89 10.95 10.73
CA GLY A 79 2.36 9.95 9.83
C GLY A 79 1.29 9.08 10.48
N LEU A 80 0.78 8.14 9.69
CA LEU A 80 -0.27 7.21 10.11
C LEU A 80 0.10 6.44 11.38
N CYS A 81 1.30 5.86 11.44
CA CYS A 81 1.73 5.06 12.59
C CYS A 81 1.88 5.88 13.86
N GLU A 82 2.34 7.14 13.77
CA GLU A 82 2.42 8.05 14.90
C GLU A 82 1.02 8.41 15.44
N GLN A 83 0.07 8.67 14.54
CA GLN A 83 -1.32 8.96 14.93
C GLN A 83 -2.00 7.76 15.56
N LEU A 84 -1.76 6.57 15.02
CA LEU A 84 -2.30 5.32 15.56
C LEU A 84 -1.67 5.00 16.92
N ALA A 85 -0.35 5.12 17.07
CA ALA A 85 0.34 4.91 18.35
C ALA A 85 -0.13 5.90 19.43
N ALA A 86 -0.35 7.17 19.07
CA ALA A 86 -0.92 8.17 19.98
C ALA A 86 -2.35 7.83 20.43
N ALA A 87 -3.09 7.08 19.63
CA ALA A 87 -4.42 6.54 19.96
C ALA A 87 -4.37 5.17 20.69
N GLY A 88 -3.18 4.69 21.06
CA GLY A 88 -2.97 3.40 21.73
C GLY A 88 -3.19 2.19 20.82
N LYS A 89 -3.06 2.37 19.49
CA LYS A 89 -3.19 1.30 18.51
C LYS A 89 -1.83 0.66 18.22
N THR A 90 -1.85 -0.64 17.96
CA THR A 90 -0.66 -1.42 17.61
C THR A 90 -0.47 -1.47 16.08
N CYS A 91 0.73 -1.14 15.61
CA CYS A 91 1.10 -1.16 14.20
C CYS A 91 2.19 -2.19 13.94
N ALA A 92 2.10 -2.90 12.80
CA ALA A 92 3.10 -3.86 12.35
C ALA A 92 3.43 -3.65 10.87
N PHE A 93 4.73 -3.76 10.50
CA PHE A 93 5.21 -3.63 9.13
C PHE A 93 5.88 -4.92 8.65
N PHE A 94 5.62 -5.27 7.40
CA PHE A 94 6.17 -6.42 6.69
C PHE A 94 6.58 -5.95 5.30
N TYR A 95 7.88 -5.88 5.00
CA TYR A 95 8.35 -5.25 3.77
C TYR A 95 9.65 -5.87 3.25
N ASN A 96 9.97 -5.65 1.98
CA ASN A 96 11.14 -6.22 1.34
C ASN A 96 12.02 -5.19 0.59
N TRP A 97 11.76 -3.91 0.79
CA TRP A 97 12.60 -2.81 0.35
C TRP A 97 13.00 -1.93 1.54
N GLU A 98 14.31 -1.69 1.72
CA GLU A 98 14.87 -1.19 2.99
C GLU A 98 14.42 0.24 3.32
N GLU A 99 14.27 1.09 2.31
CA GLU A 99 13.96 2.51 2.47
C GLU A 99 12.59 2.76 3.14
N LEU A 100 11.70 1.75 3.13
CA LEU A 100 10.41 1.84 3.83
C LEU A 100 10.52 1.86 5.36
N ARG A 101 11.69 1.56 5.91
CA ARG A 101 11.97 1.69 7.35
C ARG A 101 11.77 3.13 7.85
N ASP A 102 11.92 4.13 6.98
CA ASP A 102 11.78 5.54 7.31
C ASP A 102 10.33 6.07 7.29
N LEU A 103 9.34 5.21 6.96
CA LEU A 103 7.92 5.58 6.96
C LEU A 103 7.35 5.79 8.36
N SER A 104 7.99 5.27 9.40
CA SER A 104 7.54 5.38 10.78
C SER A 104 8.69 5.81 11.67
N ARG A 105 8.36 6.54 12.75
CA ARG A 105 9.35 6.95 13.74
C ARG A 105 9.55 5.88 14.80
N PRO A 106 10.67 5.92 15.54
CA PRO A 106 10.88 5.03 16.69
C PRO A 106 9.68 5.03 17.64
N SER A 107 9.33 3.86 18.14
CA SER A 107 8.22 3.61 19.07
C SER A 107 6.80 3.69 18.48
N SER A 108 6.63 3.89 17.17
CA SER A 108 5.31 3.84 16.53
C SER A 108 4.94 2.46 15.98
N LEU A 109 5.89 1.52 15.90
CA LEU A 109 5.65 0.13 15.53
C LEU A 109 5.82 -0.82 16.70
N ALA A 110 4.89 -1.76 16.86
CA ALA A 110 5.01 -2.89 17.77
C ALA A 110 5.87 -4.01 17.17
N TYR A 111 5.88 -4.13 15.83
CA TYR A 111 6.63 -5.15 15.10
C TYR A 111 7.05 -4.66 13.72
N SER A 112 8.21 -5.10 13.27
CA SER A 112 8.72 -4.83 11.93
C SER A 112 9.51 -6.04 11.42
N TYR A 113 9.13 -6.56 10.25
CA TYR A 113 9.81 -7.65 9.57
C TYR A 113 10.30 -7.20 8.19
N PHE A 114 11.59 -7.34 7.95
CA PHE A 114 12.25 -7.00 6.70
C PHE A 114 12.92 -8.22 6.07
N ALA A 115 12.57 -8.51 4.80
CA ALA A 115 13.19 -9.53 3.98
C ALA A 115 13.78 -8.88 2.72
N ALA A 116 15.09 -8.64 2.69
CA ALA A 116 15.75 -7.88 1.62
C ALA A 116 15.54 -8.48 0.22
N GLY A 117 14.77 -7.82 -0.63
CA GLY A 117 14.44 -8.29 -1.98
C GLY A 117 15.68 -8.49 -2.86
N HIS A 118 16.67 -7.59 -2.76
CA HIS A 118 17.94 -7.70 -3.50
C HIS A 118 18.86 -8.84 -3.02
N VAL A 119 18.61 -9.41 -1.82
CA VAL A 119 19.39 -10.55 -1.27
C VAL A 119 18.71 -11.87 -1.59
N TYR A 120 17.39 -11.96 -1.41
CA TYR A 120 16.64 -13.22 -1.55
C TYR A 120 15.94 -13.40 -2.91
N SER A 121 15.98 -12.42 -3.81
CA SER A 121 15.06 -12.11 -4.90
C SER A 121 13.73 -11.55 -4.39
N TYR A 122 13.09 -10.64 -5.16
CA TYR A 122 11.81 -10.08 -4.77
C TYR A 122 10.67 -11.12 -4.77
N GLU A 123 10.74 -12.14 -5.64
CA GLU A 123 9.80 -13.25 -5.62
C GLU A 123 9.85 -13.98 -4.27
N LYS A 124 11.04 -14.40 -3.84
CA LYS A 124 11.20 -15.08 -2.55
C LYS A 124 10.92 -14.18 -1.36
N ALA A 125 11.31 -12.93 -1.43
CA ALA A 125 11.07 -11.96 -0.38
C ALA A 125 9.57 -11.65 -0.21
N ASN A 126 8.76 -11.60 -1.29
CA ASN A 126 7.30 -11.50 -1.20
C ASN A 126 6.71 -12.67 -0.42
N GLU A 127 7.11 -13.91 -0.72
CA GLU A 127 6.67 -15.09 0.02
C GLU A 127 7.03 -15.02 1.51
N MET A 128 8.28 -14.61 1.84
CA MET A 128 8.77 -14.49 3.22
C MET A 128 8.00 -13.43 3.99
N VAL A 129 7.77 -12.26 3.38
CA VAL A 129 7.01 -11.16 3.95
C VAL A 129 5.56 -11.59 4.21
N THR A 130 4.91 -12.19 3.24
CA THR A 130 3.53 -12.70 3.37
C THR A 130 3.41 -13.77 4.44
N GLN A 131 4.33 -14.74 4.45
CA GLN A 131 4.29 -15.83 5.44
C GLN A 131 4.46 -15.29 6.86
N ASN A 132 5.41 -14.39 7.08
CA ASN A 132 5.61 -13.77 8.38
C ASN A 132 4.42 -12.89 8.79
N ALA A 133 3.81 -12.16 7.83
CA ALA A 133 2.60 -11.39 8.09
C ALA A 133 1.42 -12.28 8.49
N LEU A 134 1.21 -13.41 7.80
CA LEU A 134 0.17 -14.38 8.15
C LEU A 134 0.33 -14.90 9.59
N GLU A 135 1.53 -15.32 9.95
CA GLU A 135 1.83 -15.87 11.29
C GLU A 135 1.66 -14.81 12.37
N PHE A 136 2.24 -13.63 12.19
CA PHE A 136 2.19 -12.57 13.20
C PHE A 136 0.79 -11.98 13.38
N ILE A 137 0.08 -11.69 12.27
CA ILE A 137 -1.28 -11.13 12.35
C ILE A 137 -2.24 -12.13 13.00
N GLU A 138 -2.07 -13.43 12.76
CA GLU A 138 -2.87 -14.48 13.38
C GLU A 138 -2.66 -14.53 14.90
N SER A 139 -1.39 -14.47 15.37
CA SER A 139 -1.05 -14.60 16.79
C SER A 139 -1.28 -13.31 17.57
N GLU A 140 -0.80 -12.18 17.06
CA GLU A 140 -0.72 -10.93 17.81
C GLU A 140 -1.87 -9.96 17.54
N LYS A 141 -2.56 -10.14 16.39
CA LYS A 141 -3.76 -9.38 16.01
C LYS A 141 -3.57 -7.86 16.12
N PRO A 142 -2.55 -7.26 15.48
CA PRO A 142 -2.33 -5.82 15.51
C PRO A 142 -3.56 -5.05 15.02
N ASP A 143 -3.74 -3.79 15.43
CA ASP A 143 -4.81 -2.95 14.93
C ASP A 143 -4.59 -2.55 13.47
N PHE A 144 -3.33 -2.28 13.10
CA PHE A 144 -2.89 -1.94 11.74
C PHE A 144 -1.70 -2.80 11.31
N ALA A 145 -1.78 -3.39 10.14
CA ALA A 145 -0.67 -4.08 9.50
C ALA A 145 -0.44 -3.50 8.09
N PHE A 146 0.82 -3.22 7.76
CA PHE A 146 1.25 -2.84 6.43
C PHE A 146 2.09 -3.96 5.82
N VAL A 147 1.70 -4.44 4.64
CA VAL A 147 2.39 -5.49 3.90
C VAL A 147 2.78 -4.95 2.52
N TYR A 148 4.08 -4.88 2.25
CA TYR A 148 4.63 -4.37 1.00
C TYR A 148 5.27 -5.49 0.18
N LEU A 149 4.94 -5.53 -1.11
CA LEU A 149 5.33 -6.54 -2.08
C LEU A 149 6.04 -5.86 -3.27
N GLY A 150 7.37 -5.91 -3.33
CA GLY A 150 8.19 -5.17 -4.30
C GLY A 150 8.42 -5.88 -5.65
N LEU A 151 7.83 -7.08 -5.89
CA LEU A 151 8.14 -7.88 -7.07
C LEU A 151 7.71 -7.22 -8.40
N THR A 152 6.56 -6.56 -8.42
CA THR A 152 5.99 -6.01 -9.66
C THR A 152 6.82 -4.86 -10.20
N ASP A 153 7.30 -3.97 -9.33
CA ASP A 153 8.20 -2.89 -9.71
C ASP A 153 9.54 -3.43 -10.22
N SER A 154 10.15 -4.36 -9.49
CA SER A 154 11.39 -5.01 -9.91
C SER A 154 11.29 -5.64 -11.31
N ALA A 155 10.18 -6.34 -11.60
CA ALA A 155 9.93 -6.92 -12.92
C ALA A 155 9.69 -5.83 -13.99
N GLY A 156 9.02 -4.74 -13.63
CA GLY A 156 8.82 -3.59 -14.50
C GLY A 156 10.13 -2.97 -14.96
N HIS A 157 11.05 -2.72 -14.03
CA HIS A 157 12.38 -2.20 -14.35
C HIS A 157 13.24 -3.16 -15.18
N GLU A 158 13.20 -4.45 -14.86
CA GLU A 158 14.03 -5.45 -15.54
C GLU A 158 13.51 -5.81 -16.93
N PHE A 159 12.19 -6.02 -17.08
CA PHE A 159 11.60 -6.58 -18.31
C PHE A 159 10.65 -5.62 -19.05
N GLY A 160 10.23 -4.55 -18.42
CA GLY A 160 9.24 -3.60 -18.93
C GLY A 160 7.83 -3.85 -18.43
N TRP A 161 7.13 -2.75 -18.12
CA TRP A 161 5.73 -2.79 -17.69
C TRP A 161 4.83 -3.37 -18.77
N MET A 162 3.82 -4.15 -18.36
CA MET A 162 2.81 -4.80 -19.17
C MET A 162 3.33 -5.88 -20.14
N GLY A 163 4.64 -6.22 -20.10
CA GLY A 163 5.19 -7.39 -20.75
C GLY A 163 4.84 -8.70 -20.04
N ASP A 164 5.20 -9.84 -20.61
CA ASP A 164 4.83 -11.17 -20.09
C ASP A 164 5.42 -11.44 -18.69
N GLU A 165 6.67 -11.03 -18.45
CA GLU A 165 7.34 -11.21 -17.15
C GLU A 165 6.73 -10.30 -16.08
N TYR A 166 6.39 -9.05 -16.42
CA TYR A 166 5.66 -8.18 -15.51
C TYR A 166 4.28 -8.75 -15.16
N ARG A 167 3.53 -9.24 -16.15
CA ARG A 167 2.23 -9.90 -15.91
C ARG A 167 2.37 -11.15 -15.06
N LYS A 168 3.46 -11.90 -15.22
CA LYS A 168 3.78 -13.02 -14.33
C LYS A 168 4.02 -12.55 -12.90
N ALA A 169 4.81 -11.48 -12.71
CA ALA A 169 5.04 -10.88 -11.40
C ALA A 169 3.73 -10.37 -10.76
N CYS A 170 2.82 -9.77 -11.56
CA CYS A 170 1.49 -9.39 -11.09
C CYS A 170 0.67 -10.60 -10.60
N ARG A 171 0.70 -11.72 -11.32
CA ARG A 171 0.02 -12.96 -10.89
C ARG A 171 0.57 -13.47 -9.57
N GLN A 172 1.90 -13.54 -9.42
CA GLN A 172 2.55 -13.97 -8.19
C GLN A 172 2.25 -13.03 -7.01
N SER A 173 2.23 -11.71 -7.24
CA SER A 173 1.82 -10.76 -6.21
C SER A 173 0.34 -10.92 -5.83
N LEU A 174 -0.54 -11.21 -6.80
CA LEU A 174 -1.95 -11.49 -6.52
C LEU A 174 -2.17 -12.80 -5.76
N ASP A 175 -1.31 -13.82 -5.91
CA ASP A 175 -1.33 -15.01 -5.07
C ASP A 175 -1.12 -14.63 -3.59
N GLU A 176 -0.16 -13.75 -3.30
CA GLU A 176 0.11 -13.29 -1.93
C GLU A 176 -1.01 -12.39 -1.38
N VAL A 177 -1.54 -11.50 -2.22
CA VAL A 177 -2.73 -10.67 -1.88
C VAL A 177 -3.93 -11.55 -1.56
N GLN A 178 -4.17 -12.60 -2.35
CA GLN A 178 -5.25 -13.55 -2.12
C GLN A 178 -5.10 -14.28 -0.79
N ARG A 179 -3.92 -14.80 -0.49
CA ARG A 179 -3.63 -15.49 0.79
C ARG A 179 -3.96 -14.61 2.00
N LEU A 180 -3.51 -13.36 2.00
CA LEU A 180 -3.76 -12.41 3.07
C LEU A 180 -5.24 -12.03 3.16
N THR A 181 -5.84 -11.69 2.02
CA THR A 181 -7.23 -11.21 1.98
C THR A 181 -8.19 -12.31 2.44
N GLU A 182 -8.12 -13.51 1.87
CA GLU A 182 -9.03 -14.62 2.22
C GLU A 182 -8.88 -15.05 3.67
N ARG A 183 -7.66 -14.94 4.23
CA ARG A 183 -7.43 -15.29 5.64
C ARG A 183 -8.04 -14.28 6.59
N PHE A 184 -7.96 -12.97 6.28
CA PHE A 184 -8.25 -11.93 7.25
C PHE A 184 -9.48 -11.05 6.96
N MET A 185 -10.09 -11.08 5.77
CA MET A 185 -11.18 -10.16 5.41
C MET A 185 -12.45 -10.26 6.28
N LYS A 186 -12.58 -11.32 7.10
CA LYS A 186 -13.67 -11.46 8.07
C LYS A 186 -13.42 -10.70 9.38
N GLU A 187 -12.15 -10.44 9.71
CA GLU A 187 -11.72 -9.82 10.97
C GLU A 187 -11.12 -8.43 10.74
N TYR A 188 -10.60 -8.17 9.55
CA TYR A 188 -9.92 -6.95 9.15
C TYR A 188 -10.60 -6.29 7.95
N THR A 189 -10.57 -4.97 7.91
CA THR A 189 -10.71 -4.24 6.65
C THR A 189 -9.43 -4.40 5.86
N ILE A 190 -9.53 -4.84 4.61
CA ILE A 190 -8.39 -5.00 3.70
C ILE A 190 -8.39 -3.81 2.74
N ILE A 191 -7.26 -3.12 2.64
CA ILE A 191 -7.01 -2.10 1.62
C ILE A 191 -5.89 -2.64 0.74
N PHE A 192 -6.16 -2.83 -0.56
CA PHE A 192 -5.16 -3.18 -1.56
C PHE A 192 -4.93 -1.99 -2.47
N THR A 193 -3.65 -1.65 -2.72
CA THR A 193 -3.26 -0.55 -3.60
C THR A 193 -1.86 -0.77 -4.18
N ALA A 194 -1.40 0.21 -4.96
CA ALA A 194 -0.01 0.41 -5.35
C ALA A 194 0.43 1.82 -4.92
N ASP A 195 1.69 2.13 -5.09
CA ASP A 195 2.25 3.46 -4.87
C ASP A 195 2.34 4.28 -6.17
N HIS A 196 2.66 3.64 -7.28
CA HIS A 196 2.67 4.19 -8.64
C HIS A 196 2.42 3.08 -9.67
N GLY A 197 2.29 3.45 -10.92
CA GLY A 197 2.31 2.55 -12.06
C GLY A 197 3.70 2.53 -12.73
N GLY A 198 3.72 2.50 -14.07
CA GLY A 198 4.96 2.57 -14.83
C GLY A 198 4.74 2.30 -16.31
N HIS A 199 5.71 2.73 -17.13
CA HIS A 199 5.72 2.52 -18.58
C HIS A 199 7.14 2.21 -19.07
N GLY A 200 7.25 1.49 -20.19
CA GLY A 200 8.56 1.05 -20.67
C GLY A 200 9.29 0.28 -19.55
N ARG A 201 10.40 0.80 -19.05
CA ARG A 201 11.18 0.26 -17.92
C ARG A 201 11.41 1.32 -16.83
N SER A 202 10.51 2.28 -16.71
CA SER A 202 10.65 3.40 -15.78
C SER A 202 9.30 3.89 -15.29
N HIS A 203 9.33 4.76 -14.30
CA HIS A 203 8.21 5.50 -13.73
C HIS A 203 8.71 6.86 -13.22
N GLY A 204 7.85 7.69 -12.65
CA GLY A 204 8.22 8.99 -12.07
C GLY A 204 7.76 10.18 -12.88
N SER A 205 7.01 9.97 -13.97
CA SER A 205 6.46 11.01 -14.82
C SER A 205 5.02 11.40 -14.41
N LEU A 206 4.42 12.34 -15.16
CA LEU A 206 3.01 12.69 -15.08
C LEU A 206 2.12 11.87 -16.03
N ASP A 207 2.69 10.87 -16.72
CA ASP A 207 1.92 10.01 -17.60
C ASP A 207 0.91 9.19 -16.79
N LYS A 208 -0.25 8.93 -17.38
CA LYS A 208 -1.32 8.17 -16.70
C LYS A 208 -0.88 6.79 -16.26
N GLU A 209 0.02 6.18 -17.03
CA GLU A 209 0.60 4.87 -16.75
C GLU A 209 1.42 4.85 -15.46
N ASP A 210 2.00 6.01 -15.07
CA ASP A 210 2.76 6.16 -13.83
C ASP A 210 1.88 6.66 -12.69
N MET A 211 0.91 7.55 -13.00
CA MET A 211 0.11 8.26 -12.00
C MET A 211 -1.10 7.50 -11.51
N LEU A 212 -1.66 6.57 -12.29
CA LEU A 212 -2.85 5.83 -11.88
C LEU A 212 -2.50 4.52 -11.19
N ILE A 213 -3.15 4.28 -10.06
CA ILE A 213 -2.98 3.10 -9.22
C ILE A 213 -4.33 2.44 -8.92
N PRO A 214 -4.37 1.12 -8.66
CA PRO A 214 -5.57 0.47 -8.18
C PRO A 214 -5.79 0.81 -6.69
N LEU A 215 -7.04 0.93 -6.28
CA LEU A 215 -7.44 0.97 -4.88
C LEU A 215 -8.64 0.07 -4.69
N VAL A 216 -8.55 -0.87 -3.75
CA VAL A 216 -9.67 -1.76 -3.38
C VAL A 216 -9.80 -1.77 -1.86
N CYS A 217 -10.99 -1.51 -1.36
CA CYS A 217 -11.30 -1.47 0.07
C CYS A 217 -12.39 -2.51 0.39
N ILE A 218 -12.03 -3.55 1.15
CA ILE A 218 -12.91 -4.67 1.53
C ILE A 218 -13.17 -4.61 3.02
N GLY A 219 -14.43 -4.45 3.41
CA GLY A 219 -14.81 -4.39 4.83
C GLY A 219 -16.24 -3.90 4.98
N SER A 220 -16.77 -3.94 6.20
CA SER A 220 -18.19 -3.63 6.48
C SER A 220 -18.59 -2.18 6.18
N CYS A 221 -17.65 -1.26 6.06
CA CYS A 221 -17.87 0.14 5.72
C CYS A 221 -17.82 0.42 4.20
N PHE A 222 -17.52 -0.60 3.40
CA PHE A 222 -17.37 -0.47 1.94
C PHE A 222 -18.39 -1.37 1.23
N GLN A 223 -19.06 -0.82 0.24
CA GLN A 223 -20.04 -1.58 -0.54
C GLN A 223 -19.34 -2.42 -1.60
N PRO A 224 -19.51 -3.76 -1.63
CA PRO A 224 -18.96 -4.62 -2.66
C PRO A 224 -19.35 -4.19 -4.07
N GLY A 225 -18.38 -4.10 -4.97
CA GLY A 225 -18.57 -3.72 -6.37
C GLY A 225 -18.83 -2.23 -6.63
N ALA A 226 -18.86 -1.39 -5.60
CA ALA A 226 -19.07 0.06 -5.78
C ALA A 226 -17.78 0.74 -6.24
N VAL A 227 -17.92 1.73 -7.11
CA VAL A 227 -16.81 2.56 -7.58
C VAL A 227 -16.58 3.72 -6.60
N LEU A 228 -15.34 3.92 -6.18
CA LEU A 228 -14.91 5.08 -5.41
C LEU A 228 -14.66 6.25 -6.38
N GLU A 229 -15.23 7.41 -6.06
CA GLU A 229 -15.10 8.59 -6.91
C GLU A 229 -13.79 9.35 -6.63
N GLN A 230 -12.90 9.38 -7.61
CA GLN A 230 -11.66 10.17 -7.63
C GLN A 230 -10.82 10.13 -6.34
N PRO A 231 -10.50 8.96 -5.79
CA PRO A 231 -9.63 8.89 -4.63
C PRO A 231 -8.19 9.25 -5.00
N GLY A 232 -7.46 9.78 -4.02
CA GLY A 232 -6.02 9.98 -4.10
C GLY A 232 -5.27 9.09 -3.11
N ILE A 233 -3.99 8.87 -3.34
CA ILE A 233 -3.15 8.07 -2.43
C ILE A 233 -3.11 8.68 -1.02
N CYS A 234 -3.21 10.01 -0.90
CA CYS A 234 -3.26 10.73 0.37
C CYS A 234 -4.54 10.44 1.19
N ASP A 235 -5.59 9.89 0.59
CA ASP A 235 -6.86 9.58 1.26
C ASP A 235 -6.79 8.30 2.10
N ILE A 236 -5.74 7.47 1.90
CA ILE A 236 -5.60 6.18 2.58
C ILE A 236 -5.36 6.38 4.08
N ALA A 237 -4.41 7.24 4.50
CA ALA A 237 -4.12 7.44 5.91
C ALA A 237 -5.32 7.99 6.71
N PRO A 238 -6.07 9.03 6.28
CA PRO A 238 -7.27 9.48 6.99
C PRO A 238 -8.38 8.43 6.99
N THR A 239 -8.49 7.60 5.95
CA THR A 239 -9.43 6.47 5.95
C THR A 239 -9.08 5.44 7.02
N VAL A 240 -7.81 5.05 7.12
CA VAL A 240 -7.33 4.10 8.15
C VAL A 240 -7.53 4.66 9.56
N THR A 241 -7.19 5.93 9.80
CA THR A 241 -7.41 6.54 11.13
C THR A 241 -8.87 6.57 11.51
N GLN A 242 -9.78 6.91 10.58
CA GLN A 242 -11.22 6.89 10.86
C GLN A 242 -11.74 5.47 11.15
N LEU A 243 -11.32 4.46 10.38
CA LEU A 243 -11.67 3.05 10.62
C LEU A 243 -11.24 2.58 12.02
N LEU A 244 -10.08 3.02 12.49
CA LEU A 244 -9.50 2.64 13.78
C LEU A 244 -9.92 3.54 14.95
N GLY A 245 -10.71 4.59 14.69
CA GLY A 245 -11.15 5.54 15.72
C GLY A 245 -10.02 6.42 16.24
N ALA A 246 -8.98 6.63 15.43
CA ALA A 246 -7.90 7.56 15.72
C ALA A 246 -8.17 8.93 15.08
N VAL A 247 -7.44 9.96 15.50
CA VAL A 247 -7.58 11.31 14.96
C VAL A 247 -6.53 11.54 13.88
N ALA A 248 -6.97 12.02 12.71
CA ALA A 248 -6.07 12.44 11.63
C ALA A 248 -5.21 13.63 12.09
N ALA A 249 -3.97 13.72 11.61
CA ALA A 249 -3.15 14.90 11.90
C ALA A 249 -3.75 16.13 11.20
N ARG A 250 -3.60 17.29 11.86
CA ARG A 250 -4.22 18.55 11.38
C ARG A 250 -3.71 18.99 10.01
N GLU A 251 -2.47 18.63 9.72
CA GLU A 251 -1.76 19.01 8.49
C GLU A 251 -2.08 18.11 7.30
N TRP A 252 -2.83 17.01 7.49
CA TRP A 252 -3.15 16.10 6.43
C TRP A 252 -4.09 16.73 5.39
N GLU A 253 -3.77 16.51 4.12
CA GLU A 253 -4.44 17.09 2.96
C GLU A 253 -5.52 16.16 2.39
N GLY A 254 -5.34 14.85 2.56
CA GLY A 254 -6.28 13.83 2.11
C GLY A 254 -7.57 13.78 2.94
N LYS A 255 -8.57 13.11 2.41
CA LYS A 255 -9.89 12.93 3.03
C LYS A 255 -10.21 11.46 3.21
N SER A 256 -10.94 11.12 4.26
CA SER A 256 -11.43 9.76 4.42
C SER A 256 -12.40 9.38 3.29
N LEU A 257 -12.27 8.15 2.81
CA LEU A 257 -13.16 7.53 1.82
C LEU A 257 -14.46 6.97 2.46
N LEU A 258 -14.60 7.08 3.76
CA LEU A 258 -15.82 6.70 4.47
C LEU A 258 -16.85 7.83 4.42
N CYS A 259 -18.08 7.49 4.09
CA CYS A 259 -19.23 8.41 4.10
C CYS A 259 -19.61 8.85 5.51
#